data_8aa8874a0b995a26129de8c7a735e466
#
_entry.id   8aa8874a0b995a26129de8c7a735e466
#
_cell.length_a   1.000
_cell.length_b   1.000
_cell.length_c   1.000
_cell.angle_alpha   90.00
_cell.angle_beta   90.00
_cell.angle_gamma   90.00
#
_symmetry.space_group_name_H-M   'P 1'
#
loop_
_entity.id
_entity.type
_entity.pdbx_description
1 polymer ?
#
loop_
_entity_poly.entity_id
_entity_poly.type
_entity_poly.pdbx_seq_one_letter_code
_entity_poly.pdbx_strand_id
1 'polypeptide(L)'
;MRRTIFTLLLAVVVLGGLPFEALGQTAPREVVEIRLKDGSLIVGRIVSEDGGRAVIKTVSGADVTVTRDQIASIQPTAGAVVNGEFWTDDVIASKLFLGPTGRSLKRGEGYLAIDSIFLPVFQVGVTDRFSIGMGAPFYGFIKSAWITPKFQVYEDEKTAVSTGVLHLFVPDFGLGGYGYVVATRGTANASVTFGGGMLYGRDDNDGAAAIPMFTIGGDHRIGRRAKFVTENYIFQGGVIVTVGTRIIGQTTSFETGAIIPFLGENGFPGFFFNFVFHSRPRGGR
;
A
#
# COMPACT_ATOMS: atom_id res chain seq x y z
N MET A 1 26.07 18.33 -14.81
CA MET A 1 25.23 17.65 -13.84
C MET A 1 23.71 17.76 -14.10
N ARG A 2 23.10 18.93 -14.38
CA ARG A 2 21.65 19.06 -14.66
C ARG A 2 21.13 18.17 -15.81
N ARG A 3 21.88 18.01 -16.90
CA ARG A 3 21.48 17.20 -18.08
C ARG A 3 21.48 15.69 -17.79
N THR A 4 22.40 15.21 -16.96
CA THR A 4 22.52 13.77 -16.63
C THR A 4 21.39 13.30 -15.72
N ILE A 5 20.95 14.16 -14.79
CA ILE A 5 19.83 13.88 -13.90
C ILE A 5 18.52 13.79 -14.69
N PHE A 6 18.34 14.68 -15.67
CA PHE A 6 17.15 14.66 -16.54
C PHE A 6 17.08 13.41 -17.42
N THR A 7 18.24 12.93 -17.90
CA THR A 7 18.34 11.70 -18.70
C THR A 7 18.06 10.45 -17.87
N LEU A 8 18.51 10.41 -16.59
CA LEU A 8 18.21 9.30 -15.68
C LEU A 8 16.73 9.27 -15.29
N LEU A 9 16.11 10.42 -15.04
CA LEU A 9 14.68 10.54 -14.77
C LEU A 9 13.83 10.10 -15.97
N LEU A 10 14.24 10.46 -17.18
CA LEU A 10 13.58 10.04 -18.41
C LEU A 10 13.71 8.52 -18.64
N ALA A 11 14.85 7.92 -18.30
CA ALA A 11 15.07 6.47 -18.39
C ALA A 11 14.18 5.68 -17.41
N VAL A 12 13.97 6.19 -16.19
CA VAL A 12 13.04 5.57 -15.22
C VAL A 12 11.59 5.69 -15.68
N VAL A 13 11.20 6.82 -16.29
CA VAL A 13 9.86 7.02 -16.86
C VAL A 13 9.64 6.15 -18.11
N VAL A 14 10.66 5.98 -18.96
CA VAL A 14 10.57 5.14 -20.17
C VAL A 14 10.52 3.65 -19.83
N LEU A 15 11.23 3.19 -18.79
CA LEU A 15 11.16 1.81 -18.31
C LEU A 15 9.81 1.49 -17.61
N GLY A 16 9.15 2.49 -17.03
CA GLY A 16 7.80 2.36 -16.48
C GLY A 16 6.68 2.43 -17.53
N GLY A 17 6.97 2.90 -18.73
CA GLY A 17 6.01 3.12 -19.83
C GLY A 17 5.87 1.98 -20.83
N LEU A 18 6.58 0.87 -20.66
CA LEU A 18 6.31 -0.31 -21.48
C LEU A 18 4.90 -0.82 -21.21
N PRO A 19 4.07 -1.09 -22.23
CA PRO A 19 2.77 -1.69 -22.03
C PRO A 19 3.00 -3.10 -21.45
N PHE A 20 2.90 -3.22 -20.14
CA PHE A 20 2.75 -4.51 -19.51
C PHE A 20 1.39 -5.05 -19.97
N GLU A 21 1.41 -5.97 -20.91
CA GLU A 21 0.24 -6.81 -21.17
C GLU A 21 -0.12 -7.46 -19.83
N ALA A 22 -1.18 -6.96 -19.23
CA ALA A 22 -1.82 -7.64 -18.12
C ALA A 22 -2.19 -9.02 -18.66
N LEU A 23 -1.46 -10.05 -18.22
CA LEU A 23 -1.80 -11.44 -18.46
C LEU A 23 -3.29 -11.57 -18.13
N GLY A 24 -4.10 -11.80 -19.16
CA GLY A 24 -5.55 -11.76 -19.10
C GLY A 24 -6.05 -12.65 -17.97
N GLN A 25 -6.47 -12.02 -16.90
CA GLN A 25 -7.21 -12.70 -15.84
C GLN A 25 -8.62 -12.94 -16.37
N THR A 26 -8.87 -14.14 -16.86
CA THR A 26 -10.22 -14.67 -16.97
C THR A 26 -10.84 -14.55 -15.59
N ALA A 27 -11.97 -13.84 -15.46
CA ALA A 27 -12.69 -13.67 -14.20
C ALA A 27 -12.88 -15.05 -13.53
N PRO A 28 -12.28 -15.32 -12.39
CA PRO A 28 -12.34 -16.64 -11.80
C PRO A 28 -13.72 -16.82 -11.16
N ARG A 29 -14.34 -17.95 -11.40
CA ARG A 29 -15.42 -18.44 -10.54
C ARG A 29 -14.92 -18.38 -9.11
N GLU A 30 -15.69 -17.76 -8.21
CA GLU A 30 -15.30 -17.35 -6.86
C GLU A 30 -14.48 -18.41 -6.13
N VAL A 31 -13.22 -18.09 -5.89
CA VAL A 31 -12.38 -18.83 -4.94
C VAL A 31 -12.77 -18.32 -3.56
N VAL A 32 -13.07 -19.22 -2.66
CA VAL A 32 -13.49 -18.91 -1.30
C VAL A 32 -12.45 -19.38 -0.28
N GLU A 33 -12.40 -18.67 0.82
CA GLU A 33 -11.68 -19.07 2.02
C GLU A 33 -12.67 -19.79 2.93
N ILE A 34 -12.43 -21.08 3.21
CA ILE A 34 -13.25 -21.90 4.07
C ILE A 34 -12.46 -22.15 5.34
N ARG A 35 -12.97 -21.62 6.43
CA ARG A 35 -12.40 -21.86 7.77
C ARG A 35 -13.15 -22.98 8.45
N LEU A 36 -12.44 -23.99 8.91
CA LEU A 36 -12.99 -25.09 9.69
C LEU A 36 -13.00 -24.76 11.17
N LYS A 37 -13.83 -25.47 11.93
CA LYS A 37 -13.96 -25.29 13.39
C LYS A 37 -12.69 -25.67 14.17
N ASP A 38 -11.86 -26.52 13.61
CA ASP A 38 -10.53 -26.89 14.14
C ASP A 38 -9.46 -25.82 13.90
N GLY A 39 -9.81 -24.72 13.21
CA GLY A 39 -8.89 -23.65 12.84
C GLY A 39 -8.22 -23.82 11.48
N SER A 40 -8.38 -24.95 10.82
CA SER A 40 -7.84 -25.20 9.50
C SER A 40 -8.43 -24.25 8.45
N LEU A 41 -7.63 -23.89 7.45
CA LEU A 41 -8.00 -22.98 6.39
C LEU A 41 -7.84 -23.67 5.03
N ILE A 42 -8.93 -23.72 4.27
CA ILE A 42 -8.94 -24.25 2.91
C ILE A 42 -9.26 -23.09 1.96
N VAL A 43 -8.41 -22.91 0.96
CA VAL A 43 -8.65 -21.95 -0.13
C VAL A 43 -8.92 -22.73 -1.40
N GLY A 44 -10.11 -22.51 -1.99
CA GLY A 44 -10.52 -23.28 -3.16
C GLY A 44 -11.91 -22.88 -3.65
N ARG A 45 -12.43 -23.69 -4.58
CA ARG A 45 -13.80 -23.56 -5.08
C ARG A 45 -14.65 -24.68 -4.55
N ILE A 46 -15.87 -24.37 -4.13
CA ILE A 46 -16.88 -25.39 -3.87
C ILE A 46 -17.34 -25.91 -5.23
N VAL A 47 -17.08 -27.18 -5.52
CA VAL A 47 -17.43 -27.83 -6.78
C VAL A 47 -18.74 -28.60 -6.71
N SER A 48 -19.08 -29.11 -5.53
CA SER A 48 -20.39 -29.71 -5.25
C SER A 48 -20.74 -29.60 -3.76
N GLU A 49 -22.02 -29.47 -3.49
CA GLU A 49 -22.60 -29.62 -2.16
C GLU A 49 -23.74 -30.65 -2.27
N ASP A 50 -23.64 -31.75 -1.54
CA ASP A 50 -24.69 -32.76 -1.47
C ASP A 50 -24.67 -33.45 -0.11
N GLY A 51 -25.88 -33.74 0.40
CA GLY A 51 -26.07 -34.50 1.63
C GLY A 51 -25.32 -33.98 2.88
N GLY A 52 -25.10 -32.64 2.98
CA GLY A 52 -24.37 -32.04 4.08
C GLY A 52 -22.85 -32.12 3.95
N ARG A 53 -22.35 -32.54 2.79
CA ARG A 53 -20.92 -32.54 2.43
C ARG A 53 -20.65 -31.51 1.34
N ALA A 54 -19.53 -30.82 1.46
CA ALA A 54 -19.00 -29.94 0.42
C ALA A 54 -17.69 -30.51 -0.13
N VAL A 55 -17.59 -30.62 -1.45
CA VAL A 55 -16.35 -30.94 -2.13
C VAL A 55 -15.71 -29.64 -2.59
N ILE A 56 -14.50 -29.41 -2.10
CA ILE A 56 -13.75 -28.18 -2.37
C ILE A 56 -12.55 -28.58 -3.24
N LYS A 57 -12.48 -28.01 -4.43
CA LYS A 57 -11.27 -28.07 -5.24
C LYS A 57 -10.31 -27.01 -4.80
N THR A 58 -9.23 -27.42 -4.14
CA THR A 58 -8.21 -26.50 -3.65
C THR A 58 -7.48 -25.81 -4.81
N VAL A 59 -6.80 -24.72 -4.52
CA VAL A 59 -5.96 -23.99 -5.51
C VAL A 59 -4.87 -24.90 -6.08
N SER A 60 -4.33 -25.82 -5.29
CA SER A 60 -3.35 -26.82 -5.73
C SER A 60 -3.94 -27.94 -6.60
N GLY A 61 -5.27 -27.94 -6.80
CA GLY A 61 -5.96 -28.93 -7.64
C GLY A 61 -6.45 -30.18 -6.90
N ALA A 62 -6.16 -30.31 -5.61
CA ALA A 62 -6.66 -31.42 -4.80
C ALA A 62 -8.14 -31.24 -4.45
N ASP A 63 -8.90 -32.34 -4.45
CA ASP A 63 -10.27 -32.33 -3.98
C ASP A 63 -10.29 -32.68 -2.47
N VAL A 64 -10.86 -31.79 -1.68
CA VAL A 64 -11.04 -31.94 -0.23
C VAL A 64 -12.53 -32.00 0.08
N THR A 65 -12.97 -33.08 0.71
CA THR A 65 -14.35 -33.20 1.17
C THR A 65 -14.44 -32.84 2.64
N VAL A 66 -15.33 -31.90 2.97
CA VAL A 66 -15.63 -31.48 4.34
C VAL A 66 -17.13 -31.60 4.59
N THR A 67 -17.52 -31.88 5.82
CA THR A 67 -18.93 -31.85 6.23
C THR A 67 -19.32 -30.44 6.64
N ARG A 68 -20.57 -30.08 6.43
CA ARG A 68 -21.05 -28.71 6.71
C ARG A 68 -20.94 -28.33 8.17
N ASP A 69 -21.03 -29.29 9.05
CA ASP A 69 -20.84 -29.11 10.50
C ASP A 69 -19.37 -28.80 10.88
N GLN A 70 -18.41 -29.16 10.05
CA GLN A 70 -16.99 -28.82 10.25
C GLN A 70 -16.68 -27.37 9.81
N ILE A 71 -17.53 -26.77 8.97
CA ILE A 71 -17.31 -25.42 8.44
C ILE A 71 -17.68 -24.39 9.50
N ALA A 72 -16.74 -23.54 9.89
CA ALA A 72 -16.98 -22.39 10.75
C ALA A 72 -17.41 -21.14 9.96
N SER A 73 -16.80 -20.90 8.78
CA SER A 73 -17.18 -19.79 7.90
C SER A 73 -16.70 -20.04 6.47
N ILE A 74 -17.46 -19.47 5.51
CA ILE A 74 -17.10 -19.39 4.10
C ILE A 74 -17.08 -17.90 3.76
N GLN A 75 -15.96 -17.42 3.23
CA GLN A 75 -15.80 -16.00 2.87
C GLN A 75 -15.18 -15.88 1.48
N PRO A 76 -15.49 -14.83 0.71
CA PRO A 76 -14.75 -14.51 -0.50
C PRO A 76 -13.27 -14.38 -0.15
N THR A 77 -12.40 -14.98 -0.94
CA THR A 77 -10.97 -14.87 -0.67
C THR A 77 -10.44 -13.50 -1.06
N ALA A 78 -9.60 -12.96 -0.23
CA ALA A 78 -8.88 -11.73 -0.52
C ALA A 78 -7.59 -12.05 -1.29
N GLY A 79 -7.73 -12.44 -2.53
CA GLY A 79 -6.61 -12.79 -3.42
C GLY A 79 -7.09 -13.36 -4.74
N ALA A 80 -6.13 -13.68 -5.60
CA ALA A 80 -6.36 -14.25 -6.91
C ALA A 80 -5.55 -15.52 -7.12
N VAL A 81 -6.03 -16.40 -7.99
CA VAL A 81 -5.24 -17.54 -8.46
C VAL A 81 -4.49 -17.12 -9.72
N VAL A 82 -3.16 -17.10 -9.63
CA VAL A 82 -2.27 -16.76 -10.73
C VAL A 82 -1.39 -17.98 -11.01
N ASN A 83 -1.44 -18.50 -12.23
CA ASN A 83 -0.68 -19.70 -12.64
C ASN A 83 -0.81 -20.91 -11.68
N GLY A 84 -2.02 -21.14 -11.15
CA GLY A 84 -2.28 -22.25 -10.22
C GLY A 84 -1.85 -22.00 -8.78
N GLU A 85 -1.31 -20.83 -8.46
CA GLU A 85 -0.93 -20.44 -7.10
C GLU A 85 -1.88 -19.37 -6.55
N PHE A 86 -2.18 -19.44 -5.25
CA PHE A 86 -2.97 -18.41 -4.58
C PHE A 86 -2.08 -17.23 -4.18
N TRP A 87 -2.41 -16.05 -4.70
CA TRP A 87 -1.74 -14.80 -4.40
C TRP A 87 -2.64 -13.93 -3.52
N THR A 88 -2.25 -13.73 -2.28
CA THR A 88 -2.96 -12.88 -1.33
C THR A 88 -2.93 -11.43 -1.78
N ASP A 89 -4.06 -10.70 -1.66
CA ASP A 89 -4.09 -9.26 -1.95
C ASP A 89 -3.18 -8.48 -1.02
N ASP A 90 -2.64 -7.39 -1.56
CA ASP A 90 -1.88 -6.42 -0.79
C ASP A 90 -2.83 -5.47 -0.05
N VAL A 91 -3.05 -5.71 1.24
CA VAL A 91 -3.96 -4.91 2.09
C VAL A 91 -3.48 -3.46 2.22
N ILE A 92 -2.18 -3.24 2.10
CA ILE A 92 -1.58 -1.92 2.25
C ILE A 92 -1.36 -1.20 0.91
N ALA A 93 -2.12 -1.58 -0.13
CA ALA A 93 -2.07 -0.92 -1.44
C ALA A 93 -2.50 0.57 -1.40
N SER A 94 -2.98 1.06 -0.25
CA SER A 94 -3.29 2.47 -0.01
C SER A 94 -2.07 3.37 0.17
N LYS A 95 -0.87 2.78 0.32
CA LYS A 95 0.42 3.49 0.36
C LYS A 95 1.46 2.77 -0.50
N LEU A 96 2.48 3.48 -0.97
CA LEU A 96 3.75 2.92 -1.44
C LEU A 96 4.59 2.51 -0.22
N PHE A 97 5.72 3.10 0.03
CA PHE A 97 6.44 2.90 1.30
C PHE A 97 5.92 3.83 2.39
N LEU A 98 5.95 5.13 2.15
CA LEU A 98 5.50 6.19 3.04
C LEU A 98 4.34 6.97 2.42
N GLY A 99 4.46 7.31 1.15
CA GLY A 99 3.53 8.13 0.41
C GLY A 99 2.23 7.43 0.05
N PRO A 100 1.14 8.19 -0.03
CA PRO A 100 -0.17 7.67 -0.36
C PRO A 100 -0.27 7.25 -1.82
N THR A 101 -1.11 6.26 -2.08
CA THR A 101 -1.63 5.97 -3.43
C THR A 101 -3.02 6.59 -3.61
N GLY A 102 -3.58 6.53 -4.82
CA GLY A 102 -4.97 6.89 -5.06
C GLY A 102 -6.00 5.95 -4.42
N ARG A 103 -5.59 4.78 -3.95
CA ARG A 103 -6.47 3.78 -3.34
C ARG A 103 -6.71 4.08 -1.87
N SER A 104 -7.95 3.83 -1.39
CA SER A 104 -8.32 3.98 0.02
C SER A 104 -8.33 2.62 0.73
N LEU A 105 -8.16 2.63 2.04
CA LEU A 105 -8.57 1.53 2.88
C LEU A 105 -10.10 1.46 2.87
N LYS A 106 -10.65 0.26 2.78
CA LYS A 106 -12.09 0.05 2.90
C LYS A 106 -12.50 0.13 4.37
N ARG A 107 -13.77 0.31 4.63
CA ARG A 107 -14.31 0.44 5.99
C ARG A 107 -13.87 -0.73 6.88
N GLY A 108 -13.23 -0.41 8.00
CA GLY A 108 -12.73 -1.37 8.98
C GLY A 108 -11.39 -2.03 8.62
N GLU A 109 -10.86 -1.81 7.42
CA GLU A 109 -9.46 -2.15 7.13
C GLU A 109 -8.53 -1.18 7.85
N GLY A 110 -7.39 -1.66 8.28
CA GLY A 110 -6.41 -0.82 8.93
C GLY A 110 -5.04 -1.46 8.99
N TYR A 111 -4.05 -0.64 9.30
CA TYR A 111 -2.71 -1.12 9.56
C TYR A 111 -2.01 -0.29 10.64
N LEU A 112 -1.09 -0.94 11.34
CA LEU A 112 -0.03 -0.32 12.13
C LEU A 112 1.28 -0.57 11.40
N ALA A 113 1.89 0.47 10.88
CA ALA A 113 3.23 0.42 10.32
C ALA A 113 4.25 0.91 11.35
N ILE A 114 5.40 0.28 11.40
CA ILE A 114 6.58 0.74 12.14
C ILE A 114 7.62 1.04 11.08
N ASP A 115 7.62 2.30 10.64
CA ASP A 115 8.48 2.76 9.55
C ASP A 115 9.87 3.10 10.11
N SER A 116 10.91 2.58 9.46
CA SER A 116 12.32 2.73 9.85
C SER A 116 12.59 2.40 11.33
N ILE A 117 11.81 1.49 11.93
CA ILE A 117 11.89 1.02 13.33
C ILE A 117 11.45 2.08 14.37
N PHE A 118 11.36 3.36 14.00
CA PHE A 118 11.17 4.46 14.97
C PHE A 118 9.86 5.22 14.82
N LEU A 119 9.17 5.07 13.70
CA LEU A 119 8.02 5.89 13.34
C LEU A 119 6.76 5.02 13.25
N PRO A 120 6.04 4.74 14.34
CA PRO A 120 4.77 4.07 14.29
C PRO A 120 3.71 4.95 13.63
N VAL A 121 3.01 4.38 12.66
CA VAL A 121 1.90 4.99 11.93
C VAL A 121 0.70 4.05 12.00
N PHE A 122 -0.37 4.52 12.55
CA PHE A 122 -1.67 3.83 12.52
C PHE A 122 -2.55 4.46 11.45
N GLN A 123 -3.24 3.64 10.66
CA GLN A 123 -4.19 4.10 9.65
C GLN A 123 -5.41 3.17 9.65
N VAL A 124 -6.61 3.75 9.53
CA VAL A 124 -7.87 3.00 9.46
C VAL A 124 -8.83 3.59 8.44
N GLY A 125 -9.53 2.72 7.70
CA GLY A 125 -10.66 3.08 6.84
C GLY A 125 -11.91 3.28 7.69
N VAL A 126 -12.38 4.51 7.77
CA VAL A 126 -13.61 4.89 8.48
C VAL A 126 -14.83 4.61 7.62
N THR A 127 -14.70 4.88 6.33
CA THR A 127 -15.65 4.51 5.26
C THR A 127 -14.87 3.89 4.11
N ASP A 128 -15.54 3.42 3.06
CA ASP A 128 -14.88 2.87 1.87
C ASP A 128 -14.07 3.92 1.08
N ARG A 129 -14.28 5.21 1.38
CA ARG A 129 -13.62 6.33 0.70
C ARG A 129 -12.84 7.26 1.62
N PHE A 130 -13.02 7.15 2.93
CA PHE A 130 -12.33 8.00 3.90
C PHE A 130 -11.53 7.16 4.87
N SER A 131 -10.26 7.47 5.00
CA SER A 131 -9.36 6.91 6.00
C SER A 131 -8.66 8.02 6.78
N ILE A 132 -8.31 7.72 8.01
CA ILE A 132 -7.55 8.61 8.88
C ILE A 132 -6.44 7.83 9.56
N GLY A 133 -5.30 8.46 9.70
CA GLY A 133 -4.18 7.91 10.43
C GLY A 133 -3.54 8.92 11.36
N MET A 134 -2.69 8.40 12.19
CA MET A 134 -1.86 9.16 13.11
C MET A 134 -0.54 8.45 13.34
N GLY A 135 0.46 9.21 13.75
CA GLY A 135 1.75 8.66 14.14
C GLY A 135 2.51 9.61 15.06
N ALA A 136 3.49 9.05 15.74
CA ALA A 136 4.44 9.80 16.58
C ALA A 136 5.72 8.98 16.70
N PRO A 137 6.92 9.59 16.83
CA PRO A 137 8.13 8.85 17.09
C PRO A 137 8.10 8.11 18.43
N PHE A 138 8.69 6.93 18.50
CA PHE A 138 8.82 6.19 19.77
C PHE A 138 9.63 6.92 20.85
N TYR A 139 10.53 7.80 20.44
CA TYR A 139 11.41 8.49 21.38
C TYR A 139 10.74 9.76 21.90
N GLY A 140 10.45 9.79 23.20
CA GLY A 140 9.79 10.89 23.88
C GLY A 140 10.56 12.23 23.89
N PHE A 141 11.81 12.27 23.41
CA PHE A 141 12.54 13.51 23.21
C PHE A 141 12.15 14.26 21.94
N ILE A 142 11.54 13.56 20.95
CA ILE A 142 10.94 14.18 19.76
C ILE A 142 9.45 14.34 20.02
N LYS A 143 9.05 15.48 20.56
CA LYS A 143 7.66 15.84 20.86
C LYS A 143 6.92 16.18 19.56
N SER A 144 6.82 15.25 18.62
CA SER A 144 6.09 15.46 17.36
C SER A 144 5.03 14.39 17.17
N ALA A 145 3.96 14.75 16.51
CA ALA A 145 2.92 13.83 16.08
C ALA A 145 2.38 14.28 14.73
N TRP A 146 1.74 13.39 14.01
CA TRP A 146 1.09 13.74 12.75
C TRP A 146 -0.24 13.04 12.59
N ILE A 147 -1.09 13.65 11.75
CA ILE A 147 -2.35 13.06 11.30
C ILE A 147 -2.37 12.97 9.77
N THR A 148 -3.07 11.97 9.26
CA THR A 148 -3.12 11.71 7.82
C THR A 148 -4.55 11.41 7.35
N PRO A 149 -5.46 12.42 7.35
CA PRO A 149 -6.76 12.25 6.71
C PRO A 149 -6.57 12.12 5.19
N LYS A 150 -7.28 11.16 4.60
CA LYS A 150 -7.27 10.87 3.17
C LYS A 150 -8.68 10.55 2.69
N PHE A 151 -9.07 11.15 1.58
CA PHE A 151 -10.36 10.95 0.95
C PHE A 151 -10.19 10.52 -0.51
N GLN A 152 -10.81 9.41 -0.89
CA GLN A 152 -10.84 8.92 -2.25
C GLN A 152 -11.99 9.59 -3.01
N VAL A 153 -11.63 10.42 -3.98
CA VAL A 153 -12.57 11.23 -4.76
C VAL A 153 -13.09 10.50 -5.99
N TYR A 154 -12.29 9.54 -6.50
CA TYR A 154 -12.65 8.76 -7.69
C TYR A 154 -12.10 7.34 -7.60
N GLU A 155 -12.85 6.36 -8.11
CA GLU A 155 -12.44 4.98 -8.26
C GLU A 155 -13.19 4.33 -9.42
N ASP A 156 -12.46 3.66 -10.31
CA ASP A 156 -12.97 2.72 -11.30
C ASP A 156 -12.13 1.42 -11.26
N GLU A 157 -12.32 0.52 -12.21
CA GLU A 157 -11.63 -0.79 -12.26
C GLU A 157 -10.10 -0.68 -12.26
N LYS A 158 -9.53 0.39 -12.80
CA LYS A 158 -8.09 0.56 -13.00
C LYS A 158 -7.51 1.83 -12.42
N THR A 159 -8.34 2.81 -12.08
CA THR A 159 -7.90 4.13 -11.67
C THR A 159 -8.54 4.51 -10.35
N ALA A 160 -7.74 5.01 -9.43
CA ALA A 160 -8.20 5.57 -8.17
C ALA A 160 -7.52 6.92 -7.94
N VAL A 161 -8.28 7.91 -7.45
CA VAL A 161 -7.77 9.25 -7.14
C VAL A 161 -8.14 9.60 -5.71
N SER A 162 -7.16 10.08 -4.96
CA SER A 162 -7.36 10.54 -3.58
C SER A 162 -6.73 11.90 -3.36
N THR A 163 -7.30 12.63 -2.42
CA THR A 163 -6.72 13.84 -1.83
C THR A 163 -6.54 13.63 -0.33
N GLY A 164 -5.59 14.32 0.26
CA GLY A 164 -5.32 14.21 1.68
C GLY A 164 -4.29 15.20 2.17
N VAL A 165 -4.01 15.06 3.44
CA VAL A 165 -2.99 15.86 4.13
C VAL A 165 -2.20 14.97 5.05
N LEU A 166 -0.88 15.12 5.07
CA LEU A 166 -0.04 14.74 6.18
C LEU A 166 0.24 16.02 6.96
N HIS A 167 -0.33 16.15 8.14
CA HIS A 167 -0.14 17.34 8.98
C HIS A 167 0.71 17.01 10.20
N LEU A 168 1.79 17.73 10.36
CA LEU A 168 2.79 17.55 11.40
C LEU A 168 2.57 18.58 12.52
N PHE A 169 2.59 18.11 13.73
CA PHE A 169 2.60 18.93 14.96
C PHE A 169 3.99 18.80 15.58
N VAL A 170 4.78 19.86 15.51
CA VAL A 170 6.11 19.89 16.09
C VAL A 170 6.15 21.09 17.04
N PRO A 171 6.09 20.89 18.37
CA PRO A 171 6.30 21.96 19.34
C PRO A 171 7.65 22.62 19.08
N ASP A 172 7.72 23.92 19.21
CA ASP A 172 8.92 24.75 19.02
C ASP A 172 9.37 24.97 17.55
N PHE A 173 8.80 24.22 16.56
CA PHE A 173 9.08 24.41 15.13
C PHE A 173 7.84 24.83 14.31
N GLY A 174 6.73 25.07 14.99
CA GLY A 174 5.48 25.46 14.33
C GLY A 174 4.71 24.30 13.70
N LEU A 175 3.86 24.59 12.72
CA LEU A 175 3.02 23.66 12.01
C LEU A 175 3.58 23.43 10.60
N GLY A 176 3.60 22.19 10.16
CA GLY A 176 4.01 21.85 8.80
C GLY A 176 3.24 20.67 8.24
N GLY A 177 3.39 20.42 6.96
CA GLY A 177 2.74 19.27 6.37
C GLY A 177 2.82 19.22 4.85
N TYR A 178 2.11 18.24 4.29
CA TYR A 178 1.99 18.02 2.86
C TYR A 178 0.53 17.79 2.49
N GLY A 179 -0.08 18.77 1.82
CA GLY A 179 -1.40 18.61 1.20
C GLY A 179 -1.23 18.11 -0.23
N TYR A 180 -1.99 17.07 -0.63
CA TYR A 180 -1.74 16.37 -1.89
C TYR A 180 -3.01 15.92 -2.62
N VAL A 181 -2.84 15.71 -3.92
CA VAL A 181 -3.72 14.91 -4.76
C VAL A 181 -2.88 13.85 -5.46
N VAL A 182 -3.30 12.60 -5.41
CA VAL A 182 -2.60 11.47 -6.05
C VAL A 182 -3.57 10.61 -6.85
N ALA A 183 -3.10 10.14 -8.00
CA ALA A 183 -3.80 9.19 -8.84
C ALA A 183 -2.96 7.91 -8.97
N THR A 184 -3.62 6.76 -8.88
CA THR A 184 -3.01 5.45 -9.11
C THR A 184 -3.76 4.76 -10.23
N ARG A 185 -3.02 4.26 -11.23
CA ARG A 185 -3.57 3.49 -12.34
C ARG A 185 -2.90 2.12 -12.42
N GLY A 186 -3.72 1.09 -12.59
CA GLY A 186 -3.28 -0.30 -12.68
C GLY A 186 -4.09 -1.24 -11.80
N THR A 187 -3.59 -2.44 -11.61
CA THR A 187 -4.21 -3.51 -10.82
C THR A 187 -3.62 -3.60 -9.40
N ALA A 188 -4.11 -4.51 -8.58
CA ALA A 188 -3.52 -4.83 -7.28
C ALA A 188 -2.09 -5.42 -7.40
N ASN A 189 -1.73 -5.95 -8.58
CA ASN A 189 -0.44 -6.60 -8.83
C ASN A 189 0.57 -5.73 -9.59
N ALA A 190 0.11 -4.69 -10.27
CA ALA A 190 0.99 -3.74 -10.96
C ALA A 190 0.30 -2.39 -11.09
N SER A 191 0.90 -1.34 -10.56
CA SER A 191 0.33 -0.01 -10.65
C SER A 191 1.38 1.08 -10.70
N VAL A 192 0.98 2.21 -11.27
CA VAL A 192 1.74 3.46 -11.26
C VAL A 192 0.95 4.50 -10.49
N THR A 193 1.63 5.24 -9.64
CA THR A 193 1.08 6.35 -8.86
C THR A 193 1.81 7.62 -9.22
N PHE A 194 1.07 8.67 -9.46
CA PHE A 194 1.59 10.02 -9.65
C PHE A 194 0.70 11.03 -8.94
N GLY A 195 1.30 12.09 -8.51
CA GLY A 195 0.57 13.13 -7.81
C GLY A 195 1.41 14.36 -7.57
N GLY A 196 0.80 15.31 -6.91
CA GLY A 196 1.46 16.54 -6.51
C GLY A 196 0.70 17.23 -5.39
N GLY A 197 1.36 18.20 -4.81
CA GLY A 197 0.80 18.97 -3.71
C GLY A 197 1.73 20.06 -3.25
N MET A 198 1.47 20.55 -2.06
CA MET A 198 2.25 21.61 -1.44
C MET A 198 2.81 21.13 -0.10
N LEU A 199 4.12 21.14 0.02
CA LEU A 199 4.76 21.15 1.34
C LEU A 199 4.55 22.53 1.92
N TYR A 200 3.98 22.60 3.10
CA TYR A 200 3.75 23.87 3.80
C TYR A 200 4.37 23.80 5.19
N GLY A 201 4.80 24.93 5.66
CA GLY A 201 5.36 25.09 6.99
C GLY A 201 5.24 26.53 7.45
N ARG A 202 5.35 26.72 8.74
CA ARG A 202 5.44 28.01 9.37
C ARG A 202 6.62 27.99 10.33
N ASP A 203 7.54 28.90 10.10
CA ASP A 203 8.59 29.25 11.05
C ASP A 203 8.17 30.50 11.80
N ASP A 204 8.45 30.56 13.09
CA ASP A 204 8.11 31.72 13.93
C ASP A 204 8.88 32.99 13.52
N ASN A 205 10.00 32.84 12.81
CA ASN A 205 10.84 33.94 12.35
C ASN A 205 10.59 34.35 10.91
N ASP A 206 10.32 33.40 10.00
CA ASP A 206 10.26 33.63 8.55
C ASP A 206 8.81 33.63 8.00
N GLY A 207 7.82 33.35 8.84
CA GLY A 207 6.42 33.30 8.42
C GLY A 207 6.02 31.98 7.74
N ALA A 208 4.93 32.01 6.98
CA ALA A 208 4.42 30.84 6.30
C ALA A 208 5.09 30.65 4.93
N ALA A 209 5.55 29.45 4.63
CA ALA A 209 6.10 29.06 3.34
C ALA A 209 5.36 27.83 2.77
N ALA A 210 5.25 27.77 1.45
CA ALA A 210 4.73 26.61 0.75
C ALA A 210 5.52 26.38 -0.53
N ILE A 211 5.95 25.13 -0.76
CA ILE A 211 6.68 24.74 -1.96
C ILE A 211 5.99 23.57 -2.65
N PRO A 212 5.92 23.55 -3.98
CA PRO A 212 5.33 22.43 -4.71
C PRO A 212 6.21 21.18 -4.57
N MET A 213 5.55 20.03 -4.40
CA MET A 213 6.18 18.71 -4.41
C MET A 213 5.37 17.77 -5.30
N PHE A 214 6.06 17.05 -6.18
CA PHE A 214 5.48 16.05 -7.03
C PHE A 214 5.93 14.66 -6.58
N THR A 215 5.03 13.68 -6.73
CA THR A 215 5.29 12.29 -6.40
C THR A 215 5.08 11.44 -7.64
N ILE A 216 6.01 10.54 -7.91
CA ILE A 216 5.87 9.48 -8.91
C ILE A 216 6.41 8.19 -8.34
N GLY A 217 5.63 7.12 -8.45
CA GLY A 217 6.03 5.81 -7.96
C GLY A 217 5.18 4.71 -8.57
N GLY A 218 5.33 3.53 -8.04
CA GLY A 218 4.53 2.41 -8.48
C GLY A 218 4.98 1.12 -7.82
N ASP A 219 4.25 0.08 -8.13
CA ASP A 219 4.53 -1.25 -7.64
C ASP A 219 4.32 -2.31 -8.73
N HIS A 220 5.08 -3.39 -8.63
CA HIS A 220 4.94 -4.54 -9.50
C HIS A 220 5.16 -5.84 -8.72
N ARG A 221 4.22 -6.76 -8.81
CA ARG A 221 4.28 -8.06 -8.15
C ARG A 221 5.26 -8.96 -8.89
N ILE A 222 6.34 -9.34 -8.23
CA ILE A 222 7.41 -10.19 -8.80
C ILE A 222 7.33 -11.64 -8.33
N GLY A 223 6.37 -11.96 -7.46
CA GLY A 223 6.13 -13.30 -6.96
C GLY A 223 4.93 -13.38 -6.04
N ARG A 224 4.58 -14.57 -5.60
CA ARG A 224 3.39 -14.81 -4.74
C ARG A 224 3.31 -13.91 -3.51
N ARG A 225 4.44 -13.58 -2.92
CA ARG A 225 4.54 -12.76 -1.71
C ARG A 225 5.46 -11.55 -1.86
N ALA A 226 6.03 -11.32 -3.02
CA ALA A 226 7.00 -10.26 -3.23
C ALA A 226 6.51 -9.25 -4.26
N LYS A 227 6.69 -7.99 -3.94
CA LYS A 227 6.33 -6.84 -4.77
C LYS A 227 7.51 -5.88 -4.79
N PHE A 228 7.96 -5.52 -6.00
CA PHE A 228 8.87 -4.39 -6.18
C PHE A 228 8.09 -3.11 -6.03
N VAL A 229 8.65 -2.11 -5.35
CA VAL A 229 8.02 -0.82 -5.10
C VAL A 229 9.03 0.29 -5.34
N THR A 230 8.61 1.38 -5.97
CA THR A 230 9.37 2.62 -6.06
C THR A 230 8.50 3.80 -5.67
N GLU A 231 9.12 4.78 -5.01
CA GLU A 231 8.45 5.99 -4.53
C GLU A 231 9.43 7.16 -4.60
N ASN A 232 9.10 8.15 -5.42
CA ASN A 232 10.03 9.23 -5.71
C ASN A 232 9.34 10.56 -5.50
N TYR A 233 10.08 11.53 -4.95
CA TYR A 233 9.63 12.88 -4.67
C TYR A 233 10.49 13.89 -5.39
N ILE A 234 9.87 14.87 -6.02
CA ILE A 234 10.50 15.94 -6.77
C ILE A 234 10.01 17.27 -6.22
N PHE A 235 10.89 18.07 -5.72
CA PHE A 235 10.55 19.39 -5.16
C PHE A 235 11.68 20.40 -5.42
N GLN A 236 11.41 21.66 -5.13
CA GLN A 236 12.42 22.70 -5.27
C GLN A 236 13.60 22.39 -4.32
N GLY A 237 14.77 22.19 -4.89
CA GLY A 237 15.99 21.87 -4.17
C GLY A 237 16.43 20.41 -4.29
N GLY A 238 15.60 19.50 -4.82
CA GLY A 238 16.07 18.14 -5.00
C GLY A 238 15.06 17.10 -5.43
N VAL A 239 15.58 15.89 -5.46
CA VAL A 239 14.81 14.67 -5.76
C VAL A 239 15.18 13.62 -4.72
N ILE A 240 14.19 12.90 -4.21
CA ILE A 240 14.38 11.72 -3.39
C ILE A 240 13.90 10.52 -4.20
N VAL A 241 14.76 9.55 -4.42
CA VAL A 241 14.42 8.27 -5.07
C VAL A 241 14.41 7.19 -4.03
N THR A 242 13.31 6.45 -3.96
CA THR A 242 13.15 5.31 -3.05
C THR A 242 12.81 4.08 -3.86
N VAL A 243 13.53 3.00 -3.61
CA VAL A 243 13.35 1.72 -4.31
C VAL A 243 13.53 0.57 -3.35
N GLY A 244 12.70 -0.45 -3.47
CA GLY A 244 12.79 -1.61 -2.58
C GLY A 244 11.75 -2.66 -2.86
N THR A 245 11.53 -3.51 -1.86
CA THR A 245 10.66 -4.68 -1.95
C THR A 245 9.71 -4.72 -0.75
N ARG A 246 8.48 -5.11 -1.02
CA ARG A 246 7.47 -5.47 -0.02
C ARG A 246 7.23 -6.97 -0.04
N ILE A 247 7.42 -7.62 1.10
CA ILE A 247 7.05 -9.02 1.32
C ILE A 247 5.67 -9.05 1.96
N ILE A 248 4.71 -9.63 1.27
CA ILE A 248 3.30 -9.63 1.65
C ILE A 248 2.98 -10.91 2.42
N GLY A 249 2.55 -10.77 3.66
CA GLY A 249 1.99 -11.84 4.47
C GLY A 249 0.49 -11.70 4.66
N GLN A 250 -0.11 -12.62 5.40
CA GLN A 250 -1.57 -12.61 5.65
C GLN A 250 -2.00 -11.49 6.61
N THR A 251 -1.21 -11.23 7.63
CA THR A 251 -1.46 -10.23 8.69
C THR A 251 -0.30 -9.27 8.89
N THR A 252 0.86 -9.59 8.33
CA THR A 252 2.08 -8.81 8.49
C THR A 252 2.79 -8.70 7.15
N SER A 253 3.23 -7.51 6.79
CA SER A 253 4.10 -7.28 5.65
C SER A 253 5.43 -6.68 6.12
N PHE A 254 6.49 -6.98 5.39
CA PHE A 254 7.80 -6.42 5.62
C PHE A 254 8.23 -5.65 4.39
N GLU A 255 8.77 -4.45 4.58
CA GLU A 255 9.28 -3.61 3.52
C GLU A 255 10.74 -3.28 3.78
N THR A 256 11.55 -3.28 2.75
CA THR A 256 12.94 -2.86 2.82
C THR A 256 13.39 -2.24 1.50
N GLY A 257 14.30 -1.31 1.57
CA GLY A 257 14.81 -0.64 0.39
C GLY A 257 15.85 0.41 0.72
N ALA A 258 16.18 1.18 -0.31
CA ALA A 258 17.11 2.29 -0.25
C ALA A 258 16.39 3.61 -0.54
N ILE A 259 16.77 4.65 0.20
CA ILE A 259 16.40 6.04 -0.04
C ILE A 259 17.64 6.75 -0.54
N ILE A 260 17.57 7.34 -1.72
CA ILE A 260 18.68 8.01 -2.38
C ILE A 260 18.30 9.48 -2.59
N PRO A 261 18.70 10.36 -1.67
CA PRO A 261 18.44 11.78 -1.80
C PRO A 261 19.45 12.43 -2.74
N PHE A 262 18.96 13.23 -3.67
CA PHE A 262 19.73 14.10 -4.56
C PHE A 262 19.45 15.56 -4.18
N LEU A 263 19.98 15.97 -3.02
CA LEU A 263 19.76 17.27 -2.37
C LEU A 263 21.03 18.15 -2.43
N GLY A 264 21.57 18.37 -3.62
CA GLY A 264 22.86 19.06 -3.80
C GLY A 264 24.05 18.18 -3.39
N GLU A 265 25.01 18.74 -2.62
CA GLU A 265 26.26 18.03 -2.25
C GLU A 265 26.12 17.14 -0.98
N ASN A 266 24.98 17.17 -0.27
CA ASN A 266 24.85 16.60 1.07
C ASN A 266 23.92 15.37 1.16
N GLY A 267 23.57 14.73 0.04
CA GLY A 267 22.68 13.58 0.06
C GLY A 267 23.41 12.25 0.26
N PHE A 268 23.26 11.59 1.40
CA PHE A 268 23.74 10.23 1.60
C PHE A 268 22.62 9.23 1.41
N PRO A 269 22.86 8.13 0.67
CA PRO A 269 21.88 7.04 0.57
C PRO A 269 21.67 6.39 1.95
N GLY A 270 20.42 6.08 2.25
CA GLY A 270 20.02 5.37 3.45
C GLY A 270 19.25 4.09 3.14
N PHE A 271 19.20 3.19 4.09
CA PHE A 271 18.35 2.00 4.02
C PHE A 271 17.21 2.13 5.02
N PHE A 272 16.07 1.55 4.67
CA PHE A 272 14.92 1.50 5.57
C PHE A 272 14.37 0.08 5.70
N PHE A 273 13.67 -0.14 6.82
CA PHE A 273 12.97 -1.37 7.15
C PHE A 273 11.63 -1.01 7.79
N ASN A 274 10.54 -1.46 7.19
CA ASN A 274 9.22 -1.21 7.72
C ASN A 274 8.55 -2.56 8.06
N PHE A 275 7.91 -2.62 9.21
CA PHE A 275 7.00 -3.70 9.59
C PHE A 275 5.58 -3.17 9.56
N VAL A 276 4.70 -3.85 8.84
CA VAL A 276 3.31 -3.43 8.72
C VAL A 276 2.39 -4.56 9.17
N PHE A 277 1.72 -4.34 10.29
CA PHE A 277 0.68 -5.22 10.80
C PHE A 277 -0.65 -4.71 10.28
N HIS A 278 -1.38 -5.53 9.57
CA HIS A 278 -2.65 -5.12 8.96
C HIS A 278 -3.80 -6.03 9.36
N SER A 279 -4.98 -5.44 9.41
CA SER A 279 -6.22 -6.14 9.70
C SER A 279 -7.25 -5.87 8.62
N ARG A 280 -8.07 -6.88 8.35
CA ARG A 280 -9.29 -6.76 7.57
C ARG A 280 -10.49 -6.98 8.49
N PRO A 281 -11.64 -6.34 8.21
CA PRO A 281 -12.86 -6.70 8.92
C PRO A 281 -13.09 -8.20 8.72
N ARG A 282 -13.31 -8.90 9.81
CA ARG A 282 -13.87 -10.25 9.72
C ARG A 282 -15.23 -10.09 9.09
N GLY A 283 -15.45 -10.71 7.92
CA GLY A 283 -16.71 -10.60 7.19
C GLY A 283 -17.88 -10.61 8.14
N GLY A 284 -18.74 -9.59 8.04
CA GLY A 284 -19.92 -9.47 8.88
C GLY A 284 -20.79 -10.71 8.73
N ARG A 285 -21.34 -11.14 9.85
CA ARG A 285 -22.34 -12.19 9.94
C ARG A 285 -23.58 -11.80 9.17
#